data_566c42ab795d09aa78927e6a4c223d30
#
_entry.id   566c42ab795d09aa78927e6a4c223d30
#
_cell.length_a   1.000
_cell.length_b   1.000
_cell.length_c   1.000
_cell.angle_alpha   90.00
_cell.angle_beta   90.00
_cell.angle_gamma   90.00
#
_symmetry.space_group_name_H-M   'P 1'
#
loop_
_entity.id
_entity.type
_entity.pdbx_description
1 polymer ?
#
loop_
_entity_poly.entity_id
_entity_poly.type
_entity_poly.pdbx_seq_one_letter_code
_entity_poly.pdbx_strand_id
1 'polypeptide(L)'
;GYVRATAQRLKGAHIVTDMVTVTGTENLVMAAVLAEGETVIENAAREPEVVDLCDCLNAMGAHITGAGTPVISIEGVERLHGAEHTVIADRIEAGSFLVAGVVTQGDVLVTHCQPSQMEVVLDKLRATGAVLDIGADWVRVRMTGRPKPVSIRTVPHPGFPTDMQAQ
;
A
#
# COMPACT_ATOMS: atom_id res chain seq x y z
N GLY A 1 -18.34 -23.30 6.78
CA GLY A 1 -17.38 -24.37 7.03
C GLY A 1 -16.01 -23.83 7.38
N TYR A 2 -15.19 -24.68 8.00
CA TYR A 2 -13.81 -24.36 8.33
C TYR A 2 -12.86 -25.23 7.53
N VAL A 3 -11.75 -24.67 7.04
CA VAL A 3 -10.62 -25.43 6.51
C VAL A 3 -9.56 -25.50 7.61
N ARG A 4 -9.15 -26.72 7.97
CA ARG A 4 -8.07 -26.94 8.93
C ARG A 4 -6.87 -27.53 8.20
N ALA A 5 -5.73 -26.89 8.31
CA ALA A 5 -4.46 -27.38 7.81
C ALA A 5 -3.45 -27.42 8.97
N THR A 6 -2.53 -28.39 8.93
CA THR A 6 -1.49 -28.55 9.94
C THR A 6 -0.15 -28.83 9.26
N ALA A 7 0.90 -28.15 9.69
CA ALA A 7 2.28 -28.41 9.28
C ALA A 7 3.19 -28.23 10.50
N GLN A 8 4.28 -28.99 10.59
CA GLN A 8 5.33 -28.74 11.60
C GLN A 8 6.09 -27.44 11.27
N ARG A 9 6.43 -27.25 10.00
CA ARG A 9 6.99 -26.04 9.42
C ARG A 9 6.50 -25.92 7.99
N LEU A 10 6.20 -24.71 7.56
CA LEU A 10 5.86 -24.44 6.17
C LEU A 10 7.09 -24.66 5.29
N LYS A 11 6.88 -25.04 4.04
CA LYS A 11 7.94 -25.17 3.02
C LYS A 11 7.77 -24.07 1.99
N GLY A 12 8.89 -23.56 1.52
CA GLY A 12 8.95 -22.63 0.42
C GLY A 12 8.27 -23.18 -0.82
N ALA A 13 7.66 -22.32 -1.60
CA ALA A 13 6.88 -22.68 -2.78
C ALA A 13 6.88 -21.55 -3.82
N HIS A 14 6.66 -21.93 -5.09
CA HIS A 14 6.34 -20.96 -6.12
C HIS A 14 4.83 -20.78 -6.16
N ILE A 15 4.37 -19.56 -5.87
CA ILE A 15 2.96 -19.20 -5.74
C ILE A 15 2.62 -18.15 -6.78
N VAL A 16 1.64 -18.43 -7.63
CA VAL A 16 1.10 -17.48 -8.60
C VAL A 16 -0.31 -17.14 -8.15
N THR A 17 -0.59 -15.86 -7.85
CA THR A 17 -1.93 -15.44 -7.46
C THR A 17 -2.77 -15.12 -8.68
N ASP A 18 -4.01 -15.62 -8.76
CA ASP A 18 -4.93 -15.38 -9.88
C ASP A 18 -5.31 -13.90 -9.99
N MET A 19 -5.37 -13.21 -8.85
CA MET A 19 -5.65 -11.78 -8.76
C MET A 19 -4.66 -11.11 -7.81
N VAL A 20 -4.31 -9.86 -8.13
CA VAL A 20 -3.55 -9.02 -7.20
C VAL A 20 -4.38 -8.79 -5.94
N THR A 21 -3.83 -9.11 -4.79
CA THR A 21 -4.47 -8.93 -3.48
C THR A 21 -3.45 -8.45 -2.46
N VAL A 22 -3.72 -7.32 -1.82
CA VAL A 22 -2.82 -6.72 -0.82
C VAL A 22 -2.70 -7.64 0.39
N THR A 23 -3.81 -7.90 1.09
CA THR A 23 -3.82 -8.73 2.29
C THR A 23 -3.40 -10.17 2.02
N GLY A 24 -3.69 -10.71 0.82
CA GLY A 24 -3.19 -12.01 0.38
C GLY A 24 -1.68 -12.03 0.26
N THR A 25 -1.08 -11.03 -0.39
CA THR A 25 0.37 -10.89 -0.51
C THR A 25 1.02 -10.75 0.87
N GLU A 26 0.50 -9.89 1.74
CA GLU A 26 1.01 -9.69 3.09
C GLU A 26 0.99 -10.97 3.93
N ASN A 27 -0.13 -11.72 3.89
CA ASN A 27 -0.23 -12.99 4.60
C ASN A 27 0.76 -14.04 4.07
N LEU A 28 0.92 -14.13 2.75
CA LEU A 28 1.89 -15.05 2.13
C LEU A 28 3.33 -14.67 2.49
N VAL A 29 3.68 -13.38 2.45
CA VAL A 29 5.00 -12.87 2.86
C VAL A 29 5.27 -13.25 4.32
N MET A 30 4.36 -12.91 5.24
CA MET A 30 4.54 -13.23 6.67
C MET A 30 4.68 -14.73 6.93
N ALA A 31 3.95 -15.58 6.20
CA ALA A 31 4.08 -17.02 6.32
C ALA A 31 5.41 -17.54 5.75
N ALA A 32 5.85 -16.97 4.62
CA ALA A 32 7.04 -17.40 3.90
C ALA A 32 8.35 -17.09 4.63
N VAL A 33 8.42 -15.98 5.38
CA VAL A 33 9.67 -15.60 6.08
C VAL A 33 10.16 -16.63 7.09
N LEU A 34 9.26 -17.50 7.60
CA LEU A 34 9.62 -18.60 8.51
C LEU A 34 9.48 -19.98 7.88
N ALA A 35 9.20 -20.06 6.58
CA ALA A 35 9.16 -21.33 5.86
C ALA A 35 10.56 -21.90 5.68
N GLU A 36 10.66 -23.17 5.31
CA GLU A 36 11.92 -23.83 4.95
C GLU A 36 12.18 -23.67 3.45
N GLY A 37 13.30 -23.06 3.07
CA GLY A 37 13.67 -22.84 1.67
C GLY A 37 13.11 -21.53 1.10
N GLU A 38 13.09 -21.42 -0.22
CA GLU A 38 12.69 -20.22 -0.95
C GLU A 38 11.20 -20.25 -1.28
N THR A 39 10.55 -19.09 -1.13
CA THR A 39 9.20 -18.82 -1.66
C THR A 39 9.27 -17.70 -2.68
N VAL A 40 8.68 -17.94 -3.85
CA VAL A 40 8.50 -16.90 -4.88
C VAL A 40 7.02 -16.64 -5.04
N ILE A 41 6.61 -15.38 -4.91
CA ILE A 41 5.21 -14.94 -5.10
C ILE A 41 5.17 -14.14 -6.40
N GLU A 42 4.44 -14.64 -7.41
CA GLU A 42 4.16 -13.93 -8.65
C GLU A 42 2.76 -13.29 -8.62
N ASN A 43 2.60 -12.21 -9.37
CA ASN A 43 1.43 -11.35 -9.37
C ASN A 43 1.14 -10.75 -7.98
N ALA A 44 2.20 -10.47 -7.23
CA ALA A 44 2.13 -9.86 -5.91
C ALA A 44 1.59 -8.42 -5.98
N ALA A 45 0.95 -7.98 -4.90
CA ALA A 45 0.56 -6.60 -4.71
C ALA A 45 1.80 -5.70 -4.55
N ARG A 46 1.70 -4.47 -5.05
CA ARG A 46 2.83 -3.52 -5.11
C ARG A 46 2.59 -2.28 -4.28
N GLU A 47 1.52 -2.27 -3.52
CA GLU A 47 1.12 -1.17 -2.66
C GLU A 47 2.23 -0.81 -1.68
N PRO A 48 2.38 0.49 -1.34
CA PRO A 48 3.40 0.95 -0.39
C PRO A 48 3.36 0.22 0.96
N GLU A 49 2.19 -0.19 1.39
CA GLU A 49 1.95 -0.95 2.63
C GLU A 49 2.64 -2.33 2.59
N VAL A 50 2.64 -2.98 1.44
CA VAL A 50 3.34 -4.26 1.22
C VAL A 50 4.86 -4.05 1.28
N VAL A 51 5.36 -2.96 0.71
CA VAL A 51 6.79 -2.61 0.77
C VAL A 51 7.19 -2.34 2.22
N ASP A 52 6.40 -1.54 2.94
CA ASP A 52 6.63 -1.20 4.35
C ASP A 52 6.68 -2.46 5.25
N LEU A 53 5.75 -3.41 5.03
CA LEU A 53 5.77 -4.70 5.72
C LEU A 53 7.06 -5.49 5.42
N CYS A 54 7.48 -5.54 4.16
CA CYS A 54 8.70 -6.24 3.76
C CYS A 54 9.95 -5.58 4.39
N ASP A 55 9.99 -4.26 4.45
CA ASP A 55 11.08 -3.50 5.07
C ASP A 55 11.14 -3.76 6.58
N CYS A 56 9.97 -3.78 7.24
CA CYS A 56 9.87 -4.14 8.65
C CYS A 56 10.37 -5.58 8.90
N LEU A 57 9.94 -6.55 8.12
CA LEU A 57 10.37 -7.94 8.24
C LEU A 57 11.87 -8.10 7.96
N ASN A 58 12.42 -7.40 6.96
CA ASN A 58 13.85 -7.39 6.67
C ASN A 58 14.65 -6.77 7.84
N ALA A 59 14.15 -5.70 8.46
CA ALA A 59 14.74 -5.15 9.68
C ALA A 59 14.70 -6.15 10.85
N MET A 60 13.72 -7.06 10.87
CA MET A 60 13.64 -8.16 11.84
C MET A 60 14.52 -9.38 11.48
N GLY A 61 15.27 -9.32 10.38
CA GLY A 61 16.20 -10.36 9.93
C GLY A 61 15.63 -11.33 8.89
N ALA A 62 14.51 -10.98 8.23
CA ALA A 62 14.05 -11.71 7.06
C ALA A 62 14.92 -11.41 5.82
N HIS A 63 14.81 -12.26 4.80
CA HIS A 63 15.48 -12.08 3.52
C HIS A 63 14.43 -11.98 2.40
N ILE A 64 13.89 -10.77 2.20
CA ILE A 64 12.86 -10.47 1.21
C ILE A 64 13.43 -9.54 0.15
N THR A 65 13.22 -9.87 -1.11
CA THR A 65 13.57 -9.05 -2.28
C THR A 65 12.38 -8.89 -3.20
N GLY A 66 12.39 -7.85 -4.05
CA GLY A 66 11.35 -7.62 -5.04
C GLY A 66 10.08 -6.95 -4.51
N ALA A 67 10.04 -6.49 -3.25
CA ALA A 67 8.93 -5.71 -2.73
C ALA A 67 8.65 -4.48 -3.62
N GLY A 68 7.36 -4.18 -3.86
CA GLY A 68 6.94 -3.12 -4.79
C GLY A 68 6.99 -3.53 -6.27
N THR A 69 7.40 -4.75 -6.59
CA THR A 69 7.34 -5.34 -7.94
C THR A 69 6.29 -6.47 -8.01
N PRO A 70 5.95 -6.95 -9.23
CA PRO A 70 5.02 -8.08 -9.34
C PRO A 70 5.55 -9.41 -8.82
N VAL A 71 6.86 -9.51 -8.51
CA VAL A 71 7.50 -10.73 -8.05
C VAL A 71 8.26 -10.47 -6.77
N ILE A 72 7.91 -11.18 -5.71
CA ILE A 72 8.59 -11.13 -4.41
C ILE A 72 9.24 -12.48 -4.17
N SER A 73 10.56 -12.47 -3.87
CA SER A 73 11.30 -13.66 -3.46
C SER A 73 11.68 -13.55 -1.98
N ILE A 74 11.48 -14.65 -1.26
CA ILE A 74 11.67 -14.73 0.18
C ILE A 74 12.47 -15.98 0.49
N GLU A 75 13.65 -15.81 1.08
CA GLU A 75 14.41 -16.91 1.66
C GLU A 75 14.02 -17.06 3.13
N GLY A 76 13.43 -18.18 3.48
CA GLY A 76 12.93 -18.43 4.83
C GLY A 76 14.05 -18.55 5.86
N VAL A 77 13.84 -17.97 7.03
CA VAL A 77 14.77 -17.99 8.16
C VAL A 77 14.24 -18.82 9.31
N GLU A 78 15.12 -19.26 10.22
CA GLU A 78 14.69 -20.05 11.38
C GLU A 78 13.91 -19.21 12.38
N ARG A 79 14.27 -17.95 12.56
CA ARG A 79 13.65 -17.01 13.50
C ARG A 79 13.87 -15.57 13.08
N LEU A 80 12.96 -14.72 13.48
CA LEU A 80 13.09 -13.27 13.44
C LEU A 80 13.52 -12.73 14.82
N HIS A 81 14.02 -11.50 14.85
CA HIS A 81 14.35 -10.77 16.07
C HIS A 81 13.54 -9.47 16.15
N GLY A 82 13.57 -8.79 17.30
CA GLY A 82 12.97 -7.46 17.44
C GLY A 82 13.70 -6.41 16.59
N ALA A 83 12.95 -5.44 16.08
CA ALA A 83 13.47 -4.30 15.35
C ALA A 83 12.68 -3.04 15.69
N GLU A 84 13.29 -1.87 15.48
CA GLU A 84 12.58 -0.60 15.44
C GLU A 84 12.16 -0.32 14.01
N HIS A 85 10.90 -0.02 13.80
CA HIS A 85 10.34 0.32 12.51
C HIS A 85 9.32 1.45 12.66
N THR A 86 9.40 2.43 11.78
CA THR A 86 8.40 3.50 11.70
C THR A 86 7.49 3.20 10.53
N VAL A 87 6.23 2.91 10.82
CA VAL A 87 5.19 2.63 9.80
C VAL A 87 5.00 3.87 8.92
N ILE A 88 4.85 3.65 7.63
CA ILE A 88 4.57 4.73 6.67
C ILE A 88 3.26 5.44 6.99
N ALA A 89 3.13 6.69 6.52
CA ALA A 89 1.88 7.43 6.61
C ALA A 89 0.78 6.77 5.78
N ASP A 90 -0.44 6.77 6.31
CA ASP A 90 -1.62 6.26 5.59
C ASP A 90 -2.03 7.21 4.46
N ARG A 91 -1.75 6.81 3.22
CA ARG A 91 -2.11 7.58 2.02
C ARG A 91 -3.63 7.66 1.80
N ILE A 92 -4.40 6.70 2.30
CA ILE A 92 -5.86 6.68 2.18
C ILE A 92 -6.47 7.69 3.14
N GLU A 93 -5.97 7.74 4.38
CA GLU A 93 -6.36 8.78 5.34
C GLU A 93 -6.01 10.17 4.82
N ALA A 94 -4.76 10.38 4.38
CA ALA A 94 -4.32 11.65 3.83
C ALA A 94 -5.19 12.08 2.63
N GLY A 95 -5.44 11.19 1.69
CA GLY A 95 -6.30 11.43 0.53
C GLY A 95 -7.73 11.77 0.94
N SER A 96 -8.29 11.09 1.94
CA SER A 96 -9.64 11.33 2.43
C SER A 96 -9.80 12.74 3.01
N PHE A 97 -8.82 13.23 3.78
CA PHE A 97 -8.83 14.61 4.28
C PHE A 97 -8.69 15.65 3.15
N LEU A 98 -7.90 15.35 2.12
CA LEU A 98 -7.81 16.22 0.94
C LEU A 98 -9.14 16.28 0.19
N VAL A 99 -9.83 15.15 0.00
CA VAL A 99 -11.18 15.11 -0.58
C VAL A 99 -12.16 15.91 0.28
N ALA A 100 -12.12 15.75 1.61
CA ALA A 100 -12.96 16.52 2.53
C ALA A 100 -12.75 18.04 2.32
N GLY A 101 -11.50 18.49 2.15
CA GLY A 101 -11.20 19.88 1.83
C GLY A 101 -11.86 20.35 0.52
N VAL A 102 -11.88 19.51 -0.50
CA VAL A 102 -12.50 19.83 -1.79
C VAL A 102 -14.03 19.91 -1.70
N VAL A 103 -14.68 18.90 -1.11
CA VAL A 103 -16.16 18.85 -1.05
C VAL A 103 -16.76 19.93 -0.15
N THR A 104 -16.02 20.36 0.86
CA THR A 104 -16.43 21.45 1.76
C THR A 104 -16.04 22.84 1.26
N GLN A 105 -15.40 22.94 0.08
CA GLN A 105 -14.88 24.19 -0.47
C GLN A 105 -13.93 24.90 0.50
N GLY A 106 -13.08 24.12 1.16
CA GLY A 106 -12.20 24.56 2.25
C GLY A 106 -10.74 24.73 1.83
N ASP A 107 -9.92 24.89 2.83
CA ASP A 107 -8.46 24.98 2.76
C ASP A 107 -7.89 24.02 3.81
N VAL A 108 -7.32 22.92 3.37
CA VAL A 108 -6.81 21.85 4.24
C VAL A 108 -5.34 21.59 3.93
N LEU A 109 -4.51 21.56 4.95
CA LEU A 109 -3.11 21.15 4.90
C LEU A 109 -2.97 19.80 5.59
N VAL A 110 -2.53 18.79 4.85
CA VAL A 110 -2.14 17.47 5.37
C VAL A 110 -0.63 17.43 5.44
N THR A 111 -0.08 17.14 6.61
CA THR A 111 1.36 17.02 6.88
C THR A 111 1.73 15.58 7.22
N HIS A 112 3.04 15.27 7.17
CA HIS A 112 3.56 13.93 7.44
C HIS A 112 2.92 12.85 6.53
N CYS A 113 2.72 13.18 5.26
CA CYS A 113 2.26 12.25 4.22
C CYS A 113 3.33 12.11 3.12
N GLN A 114 3.16 11.12 2.27
CA GLN A 114 4.05 10.91 1.12
C GLN A 114 3.27 11.16 -0.19
N PRO A 115 3.37 12.37 -0.77
CA PRO A 115 2.61 12.73 -1.97
C PRO A 115 2.83 11.79 -3.16
N SER A 116 4.05 11.25 -3.32
CA SER A 116 4.40 10.29 -4.38
C SER A 116 3.59 8.99 -4.33
N GLN A 117 3.04 8.63 -3.17
CA GLN A 117 2.23 7.43 -3.01
C GLN A 117 0.75 7.64 -3.38
N MET A 118 0.34 8.89 -3.68
CA MET A 118 -1.05 9.25 -3.97
C MET A 118 -1.20 10.12 -5.24
N GLU A 119 -0.25 10.08 -6.16
CA GLU A 119 -0.24 10.93 -7.36
C GLU A 119 -1.55 10.89 -8.15
N VAL A 120 -2.10 9.68 -8.37
CA VAL A 120 -3.37 9.51 -9.11
C VAL A 120 -4.54 10.19 -8.38
N VAL A 121 -4.56 10.17 -7.06
CA VAL A 121 -5.57 10.88 -6.24
C VAL A 121 -5.41 12.39 -6.39
N LEU A 122 -4.17 12.88 -6.29
CA LEU A 122 -3.86 14.30 -6.46
C LEU A 122 -4.23 14.82 -7.85
N ASP A 123 -4.01 14.01 -8.89
CA ASP A 123 -4.42 14.36 -10.26
C ASP A 123 -5.94 14.44 -10.41
N LYS A 124 -6.68 13.55 -9.75
CA LYS A 124 -8.15 13.62 -9.73
C LYS A 124 -8.64 14.86 -9.00
N LEU A 125 -8.02 15.22 -7.87
CA LEU A 125 -8.34 16.46 -7.16
C LEU A 125 -8.06 17.71 -8.02
N ARG A 126 -6.93 17.77 -8.74
CA ARG A 126 -6.66 18.86 -9.71
C ARG A 126 -7.74 18.93 -10.78
N ALA A 127 -8.18 17.79 -11.30
CA ALA A 127 -9.22 17.73 -12.35
C ALA A 127 -10.57 18.27 -11.86
N THR A 128 -10.87 18.21 -10.56
CA THR A 128 -12.08 18.86 -9.98
C THR A 128 -12.01 20.38 -10.01
N GLY A 129 -10.84 20.97 -10.25
CA GLY A 129 -10.57 22.40 -10.18
C GLY A 129 -9.97 22.86 -8.86
N ALA A 130 -9.60 21.94 -7.98
CA ALA A 130 -8.88 22.24 -6.75
C ALA A 130 -7.45 22.72 -7.04
N VAL A 131 -6.98 23.65 -6.24
CA VAL A 131 -5.58 24.11 -6.23
C VAL A 131 -4.81 23.30 -5.21
N LEU A 132 -3.72 22.69 -5.65
CA LEU A 132 -2.84 21.88 -4.80
C LEU A 132 -1.45 22.52 -4.73
N ASP A 133 -0.96 22.70 -3.51
CA ASP A 133 0.45 22.94 -3.23
C ASP A 133 1.03 21.67 -2.61
N ILE A 134 2.17 21.20 -3.11
CA ILE A 134 2.77 19.93 -2.74
C ILE A 134 4.21 20.15 -2.29
N GLY A 135 4.53 19.71 -1.09
CA GLY A 135 5.89 19.66 -0.57
C GLY A 135 6.44 18.23 -0.53
N ALA A 136 7.55 18.05 0.16
CA ALA A 136 8.19 16.74 0.27
C ALA A 136 7.34 15.76 1.10
N ASP A 137 6.70 16.26 2.16
CA ASP A 137 5.96 15.47 3.15
C ASP A 137 4.60 16.08 3.52
N TRP A 138 4.06 16.94 2.66
CA TRP A 138 2.78 17.60 2.88
C TRP A 138 2.07 17.93 1.57
N VAL A 139 0.76 18.04 1.65
CA VAL A 139 -0.12 18.53 0.57
C VAL A 139 -1.14 19.51 1.15
N ARG A 140 -1.28 20.67 0.53
CA ARG A 140 -2.36 21.61 0.81
C ARG A 140 -3.34 21.62 -0.36
N VAL A 141 -4.61 21.47 -0.07
CA VAL A 141 -5.70 21.60 -1.04
C VAL A 141 -6.56 22.81 -0.72
N ARG A 142 -6.93 23.56 -1.75
CA ARG A 142 -7.86 24.70 -1.64
C ARG A 142 -8.92 24.59 -2.73
N MET A 143 -10.16 24.79 -2.34
CA MET A 143 -11.31 24.84 -3.25
C MET A 143 -12.21 26.01 -2.91
N THR A 144 -12.50 26.86 -3.88
CA THR A 144 -13.31 28.08 -3.67
C THR A 144 -14.70 28.03 -4.32
N GLY A 145 -15.02 26.95 -5.01
CA GLY A 145 -16.28 26.79 -5.72
C GLY A 145 -16.70 25.34 -5.81
N ARG A 146 -17.83 25.07 -6.46
CA ARG A 146 -18.32 23.71 -6.64
C ARG A 146 -17.32 22.86 -7.44
N PRO A 147 -16.89 21.70 -6.95
CA PRO A 147 -15.99 20.81 -7.68
C PRO A 147 -16.63 20.34 -9.00
N LYS A 148 -15.81 20.24 -10.03
CA LYS A 148 -16.22 19.64 -11.30
C LYS A 148 -16.31 18.13 -11.14
N PRO A 149 -17.25 17.45 -11.81
CA PRO A 149 -17.32 15.99 -11.82
C PRO A 149 -16.09 15.40 -12.51
N VAL A 150 -15.58 14.30 -11.96
CA VAL A 150 -14.46 13.54 -12.53
C VAL A 150 -14.81 12.06 -12.62
N SER A 151 -14.31 11.41 -13.67
CA SER A 151 -14.43 9.96 -13.80
C SER A 151 -13.28 9.28 -13.08
N ILE A 152 -13.61 8.25 -12.31
CA ILE A 152 -12.65 7.43 -11.56
C ILE A 152 -12.79 5.98 -12.03
N ARG A 153 -11.65 5.30 -12.18
CA ARG A 153 -11.57 3.86 -12.37
C ARG A 153 -10.59 3.31 -11.33
N THR A 154 -11.09 2.43 -10.49
CA THR A 154 -10.24 1.73 -9.51
C THR A 154 -9.45 0.62 -10.18
N VAL A 155 -8.17 0.57 -9.88
CA VAL A 155 -7.25 -0.49 -10.32
C VAL A 155 -6.13 -0.63 -9.26
N PRO A 156 -5.43 -1.79 -9.21
CA PRO A 156 -4.28 -1.98 -8.32
C PRO A 156 -3.24 -0.86 -8.43
N HIS A 157 -2.47 -0.68 -7.38
CA HIS A 157 -1.39 0.32 -7.33
C HIS A 157 -0.42 0.18 -8.55
N PRO A 158 -0.02 1.30 -9.17
CA PRO A 158 -0.17 2.70 -8.76
C PRO A 158 -1.46 3.39 -9.24
N GLY A 159 -2.52 2.64 -9.53
CA GLY A 159 -3.80 3.23 -9.94
C GLY A 159 -4.61 3.80 -8.77
N PHE A 160 -5.86 4.23 -9.08
CA PHE A 160 -6.75 4.79 -8.07
C PHE A 160 -7.24 3.69 -7.12
N PRO A 161 -7.02 3.83 -5.79
CA PRO A 161 -7.33 2.79 -4.83
C PRO A 161 -8.84 2.56 -4.66
N THR A 162 -9.24 1.29 -4.47
CA THR A 162 -10.63 0.94 -4.17
C THR A 162 -11.12 1.51 -2.86
N ASP A 163 -10.21 1.69 -1.90
CA ASP A 163 -10.51 2.24 -0.57
C ASP A 163 -10.98 3.69 -0.61
N MET A 164 -10.70 4.39 -1.70
CA MET A 164 -11.13 5.78 -1.91
C MET A 164 -12.28 5.93 -2.92
N GLN A 165 -12.95 4.85 -3.31
CA GLN A 165 -14.05 4.95 -4.28
C GLN A 165 -15.30 5.63 -3.72
N ALA A 166 -15.46 5.63 -2.40
CA ALA A 166 -16.61 6.22 -1.72
C ALA A 166 -16.47 7.75 -1.51
N GLN A 167 -15.24 8.27 -1.47
CA GLN A 167 -14.96 9.71 -1.37
C GLN A 167 -15.13 10.41 -2.72
#